data_126eaa4ad11c1b27db32cc8caf4f334e
#
_entry.id   126eaa4ad11c1b27db32cc8caf4f334e
#
_cell.length_a   1.000
_cell.length_b   1.000
_cell.length_c   1.000
_cell.angle_alpha   90.00
_cell.angle_beta   90.00
_cell.angle_gamma   90.00
#
_symmetry.space_group_name_H-M   'P 1'
#
loop_
_entity.id
_entity.type
_entity.pdbx_description
1 polymer ?
#
loop_
_entity_poly.entity_id
_entity_poly.type
_entity_poly.pdbx_seq_one_letter_code
_entity_poly.pdbx_strand_id
1 'polypeptide(L)'
;YIDDLGIEFSSSEKLGKKIESIQPVIIIPMAGEGKRFKNDGIEKPKFMIEVMNKTLFEWSIDSLPINISKKIIFICLEEHEKKFKVSEFIKKIMNKNFLNSKYELIFIKNITGGQVETVLHAKHLVRPENSIIIYNIDTHFISNRLKSKILTMKNRDIDGLLGCYQSNDENLSFVKLNEKGFVEQVKEKEKISDYASTGLYVFTKAEQFFKVGQEMIKNEKKIKNEYYVSEIYNMLLKSNAIFEIDIAEEFIPLG
;
A
#
# COMPACT_ATOMS: atom_id res chain seq x y z
N TYR A 1 -23.62 -19.63 -1.84
CA TYR A 1 -23.96 -18.80 -0.69
C TYR A 1 -22.84 -17.76 -0.50
N ILE A 2 -23.19 -16.51 -0.49
CA ILE A 2 -22.24 -15.41 -0.27
C ILE A 2 -22.56 -14.85 1.11
N ASP A 3 -21.57 -14.76 1.99
CA ASP A 3 -21.73 -14.14 3.32
C ASP A 3 -21.61 -12.60 3.25
N ASP A 4 -21.83 -11.93 4.38
CA ASP A 4 -21.72 -10.47 4.51
C ASP A 4 -20.31 -9.91 4.21
N LEU A 5 -19.31 -10.79 4.05
CA LEU A 5 -17.94 -10.46 3.65
C LEU A 5 -17.70 -10.65 2.14
N GLY A 6 -18.73 -11.10 1.39
CA GLY A 6 -18.62 -11.39 -0.03
C GLY A 6 -17.87 -12.68 -0.36
N ILE A 7 -17.80 -13.62 0.58
CA ILE A 7 -17.14 -14.91 0.41
C ILE A 7 -18.16 -15.94 -0.12
N GLU A 8 -17.84 -16.55 -1.26
CA GLU A 8 -18.67 -17.58 -1.87
C GLU A 8 -18.32 -18.98 -1.33
N PHE A 9 -19.31 -19.71 -0.78
CA PHE A 9 -19.15 -21.08 -0.29
C PHE A 9 -19.73 -22.09 -1.27
N SER A 10 -18.90 -22.97 -1.78
CA SER A 10 -19.29 -23.99 -2.77
C SER A 10 -19.78 -25.31 -2.17
N SER A 11 -19.60 -25.55 -0.86
CA SER A 11 -20.12 -26.74 -0.15
C SER A 11 -20.05 -26.59 1.37
N SER A 12 -20.90 -27.35 2.09
CA SER A 12 -20.96 -27.39 3.55
C SER A 12 -19.66 -27.89 4.21
N GLU A 13 -18.82 -28.65 3.52
CA GLU A 13 -17.51 -29.11 4.03
C GLU A 13 -16.48 -27.97 4.18
N LYS A 14 -16.60 -26.90 3.39
CA LYS A 14 -15.74 -25.72 3.51
C LYS A 14 -16.12 -24.82 4.68
N LEU A 15 -17.35 -24.88 5.17
CA LEU A 15 -17.81 -24.15 6.36
C LEU A 15 -17.13 -24.61 7.67
N GLY A 16 -16.64 -25.84 7.74
CA GLY A 16 -15.93 -26.38 8.90
C GLY A 16 -14.45 -25.99 9.00
N LYS A 17 -13.84 -25.51 7.92
CA LYS A 17 -12.50 -24.92 7.99
C LYS A 17 -12.64 -23.51 8.54
N LYS A 18 -12.16 -23.28 9.76
CA LYS A 18 -11.98 -21.95 10.35
C LYS A 18 -11.33 -21.06 9.30
N ILE A 19 -12.10 -20.16 8.67
CA ILE A 19 -11.56 -19.15 7.77
C ILE A 19 -10.67 -18.31 8.66
N GLU A 20 -9.36 -18.50 8.56
CA GLU A 20 -8.42 -17.57 9.19
C GLU A 20 -8.63 -16.24 8.49
N SER A 21 -9.40 -15.36 9.13
CA SER A 21 -9.63 -14.02 8.62
C SER A 21 -8.28 -13.34 8.45
N ILE A 22 -7.91 -13.06 7.22
CA ILE A 22 -6.72 -12.28 6.93
C ILE A 22 -6.93 -10.90 7.52
N GLN A 23 -6.13 -10.55 8.54
CA GLN A 23 -6.08 -9.21 9.08
C GLN A 23 -4.74 -8.58 8.69
N PRO A 24 -4.66 -7.85 7.58
CA PRO A 24 -3.40 -7.28 7.13
C PRO A 24 -2.93 -6.16 8.07
N VAL A 25 -1.63 -5.96 8.13
CA VAL A 25 -1.04 -4.75 8.69
C VAL A 25 -0.90 -3.73 7.56
N ILE A 26 -1.51 -2.55 7.71
CA ILE A 26 -1.39 -1.46 6.76
C ILE A 26 -0.14 -0.65 7.13
N ILE A 27 0.73 -0.38 6.16
CA ILE A 27 1.94 0.42 6.34
C ILE A 27 1.89 1.60 5.38
N ILE A 28 1.95 2.80 5.92
CA ILE A 28 1.85 4.04 5.16
C ILE A 28 3.17 4.83 5.30
N PRO A 29 4.05 4.76 4.30
CA PRO A 29 5.28 5.55 4.27
C PRO A 29 4.96 7.01 3.91
N MET A 30 5.07 7.91 4.89
CA MET A 30 4.78 9.35 4.75
C MET A 30 6.02 10.21 5.05
N ALA A 31 7.22 9.66 4.87
CA ALA A 31 8.48 10.34 5.16
C ALA A 31 9.09 11.07 3.94
N GLY A 32 8.27 11.37 2.93
CA GLY A 32 8.70 12.13 1.75
C GLY A 32 8.81 13.64 2.02
N GLU A 33 9.75 14.30 1.35
CA GLU A 33 10.00 15.75 1.51
C GLU A 33 8.90 16.66 0.96
N GLY A 34 8.09 16.17 -0.01
CA GLY A 34 7.10 17.03 -0.69
C GLY A 34 7.75 18.18 -1.48
N LYS A 35 8.90 17.96 -2.13
CA LYS A 35 9.70 19.01 -2.82
C LYS A 35 8.89 19.92 -3.72
N ARG A 36 7.94 19.38 -4.49
CA ARG A 36 7.10 20.19 -5.41
C ARG A 36 6.30 21.23 -4.64
N PHE A 37 5.64 20.82 -3.56
CA PHE A 37 4.83 21.72 -2.72
C PHE A 37 5.68 22.76 -1.98
N LYS A 38 6.88 22.37 -1.52
CA LYS A 38 7.83 23.34 -0.92
C LYS A 38 8.28 24.39 -1.92
N ASN A 39 8.51 24.02 -3.18
CA ASN A 39 8.85 24.98 -4.24
C ASN A 39 7.72 25.97 -4.54
N ASP A 40 6.46 25.55 -4.31
CA ASP A 40 5.26 26.39 -4.46
C ASP A 40 4.94 27.18 -3.17
N GLY A 41 5.85 27.21 -2.19
CA GLY A 41 5.72 27.98 -0.94
C GLY A 41 4.86 27.30 0.14
N ILE A 42 4.49 26.02 -0.04
CA ILE A 42 3.71 25.28 0.95
C ILE A 42 4.67 24.57 1.91
N GLU A 43 4.78 25.09 3.14
CA GLU A 43 5.67 24.52 4.16
C GLU A 43 5.11 23.24 4.81
N LYS A 44 3.77 23.11 4.87
CA LYS A 44 3.13 21.94 5.50
C LYS A 44 3.43 20.66 4.72
N PRO A 45 3.59 19.51 5.42
CA PRO A 45 3.66 18.21 4.77
C PRO A 45 2.44 18.01 3.85
N LYS A 46 2.66 17.49 2.64
CA LYS A 46 1.64 17.29 1.62
C LYS A 46 0.34 16.69 2.16
N PHE A 47 0.43 15.67 2.98
CA PHE A 47 -0.72 14.96 3.54
C PHE A 47 -1.59 15.80 4.49
N MET A 48 -1.08 16.95 4.97
CA MET A 48 -1.83 17.91 5.82
C MET A 48 -2.51 19.04 5.03
N ILE A 49 -2.35 19.07 3.71
CA ILE A 49 -3.02 20.04 2.84
C ILE A 49 -4.50 19.68 2.77
N GLU A 50 -5.37 20.69 2.88
CA GLU A 50 -6.82 20.54 2.80
C GLU A 50 -7.34 20.83 1.38
N VAL A 51 -8.19 19.92 0.89
CA VAL A 51 -8.92 20.05 -0.37
C VAL A 51 -10.36 19.60 -0.13
N MET A 52 -11.33 20.42 -0.49
CA MET A 52 -12.77 20.12 -0.30
C MET A 52 -13.12 19.69 1.15
N ASN A 53 -12.63 20.45 2.14
CA ASN A 53 -12.88 20.24 3.57
C ASN A 53 -12.33 18.91 4.15
N LYS A 54 -11.45 18.22 3.45
CA LYS A 54 -10.69 17.07 3.92
C LYS A 54 -9.22 17.25 3.62
N THR A 55 -8.36 16.74 4.50
CA THR A 55 -6.94 16.67 4.21
C THR A 55 -6.63 15.60 3.16
N LEU A 56 -5.52 15.72 2.44
CA LEU A 56 -5.08 14.67 1.51
C LEU A 56 -4.87 13.34 2.24
N PHE A 57 -4.50 13.38 3.53
CA PHE A 57 -4.46 12.22 4.40
C PHE A 57 -5.83 11.54 4.54
N GLU A 58 -6.89 12.30 4.85
CA GLU A 58 -8.25 11.76 4.97
C GLU A 58 -8.73 11.15 3.65
N TRP A 59 -8.52 11.85 2.52
CA TRP A 59 -8.85 11.31 1.19
C TRP A 59 -8.14 9.99 0.91
N SER A 60 -6.82 9.91 1.14
CA SER A 60 -6.05 8.69 0.89
C SER A 60 -6.50 7.52 1.77
N ILE A 61 -6.71 7.76 3.07
CA ILE A 61 -7.09 6.69 4.01
C ILE A 61 -8.50 6.16 3.73
N ASP A 62 -9.41 6.98 3.23
CA ASP A 62 -10.76 6.55 2.85
C ASP A 62 -10.76 5.45 1.76
N SER A 63 -9.67 5.33 0.97
CA SER A 63 -9.51 4.27 -0.03
C SER A 63 -9.18 2.89 0.55
N LEU A 64 -8.78 2.83 1.82
CA LEU A 64 -8.24 1.62 2.41
C LEU A 64 -9.29 0.79 3.16
N PRO A 65 -9.24 -0.54 3.09
CA PRO A 65 -10.15 -1.41 3.83
C PRO A 65 -9.72 -1.52 5.30
N ILE A 66 -9.73 -0.39 6.03
CA ILE A 66 -9.24 -0.29 7.41
C ILE A 66 -9.98 -1.23 8.36
N ASN A 67 -11.26 -1.48 8.12
CA ASN A 67 -12.10 -2.33 8.96
C ASN A 67 -11.67 -3.81 9.01
N ILE A 68 -10.85 -4.27 8.07
CA ILE A 68 -10.26 -5.62 8.11
C ILE A 68 -8.80 -5.63 8.56
N SER A 69 -8.21 -4.47 8.84
CA SER A 69 -6.80 -4.40 9.23
C SER A 69 -6.60 -4.77 10.70
N LYS A 70 -5.46 -5.39 10.98
CA LYS A 70 -5.01 -5.66 12.35
C LYS A 70 -4.56 -4.38 13.06
N LYS A 71 -3.84 -3.53 12.32
CA LYS A 71 -3.35 -2.22 12.72
C LYS A 71 -2.82 -1.45 11.51
N ILE A 72 -2.61 -0.15 11.70
CA ILE A 72 -1.98 0.75 10.74
C ILE A 72 -0.65 1.24 11.31
N ILE A 73 0.41 1.29 10.50
CA ILE A 73 1.71 1.85 10.87
C ILE A 73 1.99 3.04 9.97
N PHE A 74 2.08 4.22 10.53
CA PHE A 74 2.46 5.44 9.83
C PHE A 74 3.94 5.71 10.07
N ILE A 75 4.71 5.94 8.99
CA ILE A 75 6.15 6.23 9.07
C ILE A 75 6.39 7.64 8.61
N CYS A 76 6.78 8.52 9.53
CA CYS A 76 6.87 9.95 9.35
C CYS A 76 8.31 10.46 9.59
N LEU A 77 8.61 11.68 9.15
CA LEU A 77 9.86 12.36 9.52
C LEU A 77 9.74 12.98 10.91
N GLU A 78 10.81 12.85 11.73
CA GLU A 78 10.93 13.57 13.02
C GLU A 78 10.82 15.09 12.85
N GLU A 79 11.32 15.63 11.74
CA GLU A 79 11.21 17.06 11.43
C GLU A 79 9.74 17.49 11.26
N HIS A 80 8.92 16.67 10.60
CA HIS A 80 7.49 16.94 10.45
C HIS A 80 6.77 16.89 11.80
N GLU A 81 7.14 15.94 12.69
CA GLU A 81 6.60 15.92 14.06
C GLU A 81 6.92 17.18 14.83
N LYS A 82 8.20 17.59 14.83
CA LYS A 82 8.67 18.78 15.57
C LYS A 82 7.99 20.07 15.11
N LYS A 83 7.79 20.24 13.78
CA LYS A 83 7.25 21.48 13.21
C LYS A 83 5.72 21.50 13.17
N PHE A 84 5.08 20.37 12.92
CA PHE A 84 3.66 20.31 12.56
C PHE A 84 2.82 19.39 13.47
N LYS A 85 3.41 18.77 14.49
CA LYS A 85 2.72 17.88 15.45
C LYS A 85 1.90 16.80 14.74
N VAL A 86 2.55 16.05 13.86
CA VAL A 86 1.92 15.01 13.02
C VAL A 86 1.20 13.97 13.86
N SER A 87 1.72 13.63 15.04
CA SER A 87 1.08 12.70 15.97
C SER A 87 -0.29 13.19 16.45
N GLU A 88 -0.41 14.46 16.82
CA GLU A 88 -1.70 15.06 17.23
C GLU A 88 -2.67 15.12 16.04
N PHE A 89 -2.17 15.48 14.86
CA PHE A 89 -2.96 15.51 13.63
C PHE A 89 -3.54 14.12 13.29
N ILE A 90 -2.70 13.08 13.25
CA ILE A 90 -3.15 11.71 12.96
C ILE A 90 -4.14 11.24 14.03
N LYS A 91 -3.83 11.47 15.32
CA LYS A 91 -4.71 11.11 16.44
C LYS A 91 -6.10 11.72 16.29
N LYS A 92 -6.19 13.00 15.91
CA LYS A 92 -7.47 13.70 15.70
C LYS A 92 -8.31 13.01 14.61
N ILE A 93 -7.70 12.67 13.47
CA ILE A 93 -8.41 12.06 12.34
C ILE A 93 -8.79 10.61 12.67
N MET A 94 -7.86 9.82 13.21
CA MET A 94 -8.13 8.42 13.58
C MET A 94 -9.26 8.32 14.61
N ASN A 95 -9.28 9.17 15.63
CA ASN A 95 -10.35 9.19 16.61
C ASN A 95 -11.70 9.63 16.03
N LYS A 96 -11.70 10.53 15.03
CA LYS A 96 -12.92 11.00 14.39
C LYS A 96 -13.54 9.94 13.46
N ASN A 97 -12.71 9.32 12.61
CA ASN A 97 -13.20 8.53 11.49
C ASN A 97 -13.00 7.01 11.67
N PHE A 98 -12.07 6.58 12.56
CA PHE A 98 -11.61 5.19 12.67
C PHE A 98 -11.41 4.77 14.13
N LEU A 99 -12.37 5.09 15.00
CA LEU A 99 -12.28 5.01 16.47
C LEU A 99 -11.77 3.65 17.01
N ASN A 100 -12.10 2.55 16.34
CA ASN A 100 -11.73 1.20 16.77
C ASN A 100 -10.45 0.67 16.11
N SER A 101 -9.79 1.47 15.28
CA SER A 101 -8.60 1.04 14.55
C SER A 101 -7.34 1.28 15.36
N LYS A 102 -6.54 0.23 15.54
CA LYS A 102 -5.23 0.34 16.19
C LYS A 102 -4.22 0.95 15.21
N TYR A 103 -3.38 1.87 15.68
CA TYR A 103 -2.29 2.41 14.88
C TYR A 103 -1.04 2.64 15.71
N GLU A 104 0.09 2.69 15.02
CA GLU A 104 1.40 3.00 15.56
C GLU A 104 2.10 4.05 14.69
N LEU A 105 2.94 4.87 15.30
CA LEU A 105 3.72 5.91 14.65
C LEU A 105 5.20 5.57 14.77
N ILE A 106 5.92 5.64 13.64
CA ILE A 106 7.37 5.55 13.58
C ILE A 106 7.88 6.89 13.07
N PHE A 107 8.82 7.48 13.82
CA PHE A 107 9.50 8.70 13.40
C PHE A 107 10.93 8.37 12.98
N ILE A 108 11.29 8.72 11.74
CA ILE A 108 12.64 8.55 11.21
C ILE A 108 13.33 9.90 11.07
N LYS A 109 14.64 9.93 11.32
CA LYS A 109 15.43 11.17 11.32
C LYS A 109 15.69 11.72 9.94
N ASN A 110 16.03 10.83 9.01
CA ASN A 110 16.48 11.19 7.67
C ASN A 110 15.52 10.67 6.62
N ILE A 111 15.48 11.38 5.51
CA ILE A 111 14.81 10.91 4.29
C ILE A 111 15.54 9.65 3.82
N THR A 112 14.77 8.66 3.37
CA THR A 112 15.27 7.39 2.87
C THR A 112 15.50 7.44 1.35
N GLY A 113 16.21 6.46 0.83
CA GLY A 113 16.45 6.32 -0.62
C GLY A 113 15.23 5.81 -1.40
N GLY A 114 14.04 5.77 -0.79
CA GLY A 114 12.80 5.39 -1.47
C GLY A 114 11.81 4.68 -0.56
N GLN A 115 10.66 4.33 -1.12
CA GLN A 115 9.53 3.79 -0.38
C GLN A 115 9.85 2.46 0.32
N VAL A 116 10.57 1.55 -0.35
CA VAL A 116 10.97 0.26 0.25
C VAL A 116 11.79 0.48 1.52
N GLU A 117 12.79 1.35 1.48
CA GLU A 117 13.64 1.64 2.65
C GLU A 117 12.81 2.25 3.79
N THR A 118 11.87 3.14 3.49
CA THR A 118 10.94 3.69 4.50
C THR A 118 10.14 2.57 5.16
N VAL A 119 9.54 1.66 4.38
CA VAL A 119 8.71 0.56 4.90
C VAL A 119 9.52 -0.42 5.75
N LEU A 120 10.81 -0.63 5.46
CA LEU A 120 11.67 -1.51 6.26
C LEU A 120 11.78 -1.09 7.74
N HIS A 121 11.57 0.18 8.07
CA HIS A 121 11.52 0.63 9.46
C HIS A 121 10.38 0.00 10.28
N ALA A 122 9.32 -0.47 9.60
CA ALA A 122 8.21 -1.16 10.25
C ALA A 122 8.46 -2.65 10.53
N LYS A 123 9.56 -3.25 10.06
CA LYS A 123 9.82 -4.69 10.13
C LYS A 123 9.64 -5.28 11.53
N HIS A 124 10.13 -4.57 12.56
CA HIS A 124 10.09 -5.02 13.96
C HIS A 124 8.68 -5.03 14.57
N LEU A 125 7.71 -4.35 13.94
CA LEU A 125 6.31 -4.29 14.37
C LEU A 125 5.41 -5.27 13.61
N VAL A 126 5.94 -6.00 12.63
CA VAL A 126 5.16 -6.89 11.76
C VAL A 126 5.70 -8.31 11.85
N ARG A 127 4.82 -9.27 12.12
CA ARG A 127 5.21 -10.69 12.12
C ARG A 127 5.42 -11.19 10.69
N PRO A 128 6.37 -12.11 10.46
CA PRO A 128 6.70 -12.65 9.13
C PRO A 128 5.49 -13.19 8.35
N GLU A 129 4.58 -13.85 9.06
CA GLU A 129 3.37 -14.49 8.51
C GLU A 129 2.20 -13.52 8.26
N ASN A 130 2.27 -12.27 8.76
CA ASN A 130 1.21 -11.30 8.52
C ASN A 130 1.12 -10.93 7.04
N SER A 131 -0.08 -10.74 6.54
CA SER A 131 -0.27 -9.99 5.30
C SER A 131 -0.03 -8.51 5.54
N ILE A 132 0.52 -7.81 4.55
CA ILE A 132 0.74 -6.37 4.61
C ILE A 132 0.11 -5.66 3.42
N ILE A 133 -0.36 -4.44 3.67
CA ILE A 133 -0.77 -3.48 2.66
C ILE A 133 0.16 -2.28 2.77
N ILE A 134 0.84 -1.93 1.71
CA ILE A 134 1.63 -0.71 1.60
C ILE A 134 0.87 0.25 0.71
N TYR A 135 0.71 1.50 1.13
CA TYR A 135 -0.05 2.47 0.36
C TYR A 135 0.57 3.86 0.38
N ASN A 136 0.57 4.51 -0.77
CA ASN A 136 1.02 5.89 -0.92
C ASN A 136 -0.05 6.84 -0.38
N ILE A 137 0.36 7.85 0.39
CA ILE A 137 -0.55 8.83 0.98
C ILE A 137 -0.88 9.99 0.01
N ASP A 138 -0.78 9.79 -1.26
CA ASP A 138 -0.94 10.82 -2.28
C ASP A 138 -1.89 10.46 -3.42
N THR A 139 -2.71 9.45 -3.19
CA THR A 139 -3.74 9.02 -4.13
C THR A 139 -5.04 8.72 -3.39
N HIS A 140 -6.15 8.83 -4.10
CA HIS A 140 -7.47 8.36 -3.66
C HIS A 140 -8.05 7.47 -4.74
N PHE A 141 -8.66 6.35 -4.35
CA PHE A 141 -9.34 5.47 -5.29
C PHE A 141 -10.54 4.78 -4.63
N ILE A 142 -11.46 4.30 -5.45
CA ILE A 142 -12.60 3.48 -5.04
C ILE A 142 -12.48 2.11 -5.71
N SER A 143 -12.49 1.05 -4.89
CA SER A 143 -12.59 -0.33 -5.38
C SER A 143 -13.57 -1.14 -4.54
N ASN A 144 -14.62 -1.59 -5.18
CA ASN A 144 -15.66 -2.42 -4.55
C ASN A 144 -15.19 -3.86 -4.30
N ARG A 145 -14.12 -4.30 -4.99
CA ARG A 145 -13.62 -5.69 -4.94
C ARG A 145 -12.37 -5.88 -4.11
N LEU A 146 -11.64 -4.80 -3.79
CA LEU A 146 -10.36 -4.87 -3.08
C LEU A 146 -10.45 -5.69 -1.80
N LYS A 147 -11.44 -5.39 -0.95
CA LYS A 147 -11.63 -6.07 0.34
C LYS A 147 -11.82 -7.58 0.17
N SER A 148 -12.72 -8.00 -0.71
CA SER A 148 -12.99 -9.43 -0.94
C SER A 148 -11.78 -10.16 -1.54
N LYS A 149 -11.05 -9.53 -2.45
CA LYS A 149 -9.81 -10.07 -3.00
C LYS A 149 -8.76 -10.30 -1.92
N ILE A 150 -8.51 -9.30 -1.07
CA ILE A 150 -7.54 -9.43 0.04
C ILE A 150 -7.93 -10.59 0.96
N LEU A 151 -9.19 -10.69 1.36
CA LEU A 151 -9.64 -11.75 2.28
C LEU A 151 -9.53 -13.16 1.70
N THR A 152 -9.58 -13.31 0.38
CA THR A 152 -9.56 -14.62 -0.31
C THR A 152 -8.18 -15.02 -0.86
N MET A 153 -7.18 -14.13 -0.90
CA MET A 153 -5.86 -14.39 -1.49
C MET A 153 -5.21 -15.69 -0.98
N LYS A 154 -5.16 -15.89 0.35
CA LYS A 154 -4.55 -17.09 0.96
C LYS A 154 -5.21 -18.40 0.48
N ASN A 155 -6.53 -18.38 0.32
CA ASN A 155 -7.29 -19.57 -0.09
C ASN A 155 -7.13 -19.90 -1.58
N ARG A 156 -6.58 -18.96 -2.35
CA ARG A 156 -6.34 -19.06 -3.80
C ARG A 156 -4.86 -19.18 -4.16
N ASP A 157 -3.99 -19.36 -3.14
CA ASP A 157 -2.53 -19.44 -3.31
C ASP A 157 -1.94 -18.22 -4.06
N ILE A 158 -2.49 -17.03 -3.80
CA ILE A 158 -2.01 -15.75 -4.35
C ILE A 158 -1.05 -15.11 -3.37
N ASP A 159 0.16 -14.75 -3.83
CA ASP A 159 1.21 -14.15 -3.00
C ASP A 159 0.99 -12.66 -2.73
N GLY A 160 0.19 -12.00 -3.53
CA GLY A 160 -0.16 -10.59 -3.33
C GLY A 160 -0.95 -10.00 -4.48
N LEU A 161 -1.17 -8.67 -4.39
CA LEU A 161 -2.03 -7.94 -5.31
C LEU A 161 -1.50 -6.51 -5.48
N LEU A 162 -1.64 -5.94 -6.69
CA LEU A 162 -1.41 -4.52 -6.95
C LEU A 162 -2.75 -3.82 -7.22
N GLY A 163 -2.98 -2.67 -6.58
CA GLY A 163 -4.05 -1.77 -6.98
C GLY A 163 -3.69 -1.09 -8.30
N CYS A 164 -4.61 -1.12 -9.26
CA CYS A 164 -4.41 -0.56 -10.59
C CYS A 164 -5.62 0.25 -11.05
N TYR A 165 -5.41 1.08 -12.06
CA TYR A 165 -6.45 1.77 -12.82
C TYR A 165 -6.00 1.94 -14.27
N GLN A 166 -6.91 2.29 -15.16
CA GLN A 166 -6.55 2.53 -16.56
C GLN A 166 -5.95 3.92 -16.75
N SER A 167 -4.77 4.01 -17.36
CA SER A 167 -4.09 5.27 -17.62
C SER A 167 -3.18 5.21 -18.84
N ASN A 168 -2.98 6.39 -19.45
CA ASN A 168 -2.03 6.61 -20.54
C ASN A 168 -0.84 7.50 -20.14
N ASP A 169 -0.74 7.94 -18.87
CA ASP A 169 0.36 8.77 -18.41
C ASP A 169 1.62 7.94 -18.17
N GLU A 170 2.60 8.08 -19.03
CA GLU A 170 3.86 7.31 -19.03
C GLU A 170 4.75 7.54 -17.78
N ASN A 171 4.42 8.54 -16.95
CA ASN A 171 5.17 8.81 -15.71
C ASN A 171 4.79 7.91 -14.54
N LEU A 172 3.90 6.96 -14.75
CA LEU A 172 3.39 6.04 -13.73
C LEU A 172 4.11 4.68 -13.73
N SER A 173 3.84 3.87 -12.70
CA SER A 173 4.23 2.45 -12.70
C SER A 173 3.15 1.64 -13.41
N PHE A 174 3.53 0.79 -14.37
CA PHE A 174 2.61 -0.04 -15.15
C PHE A 174 2.75 -1.52 -14.86
N VAL A 175 1.64 -2.25 -14.95
CA VAL A 175 1.54 -3.68 -14.66
C VAL A 175 1.09 -4.43 -15.91
N LYS A 176 1.92 -5.34 -16.42
CA LYS A 176 1.55 -6.23 -17.53
C LYS A 176 1.04 -7.56 -16.99
N LEU A 177 -0.04 -8.06 -17.58
CA LEU A 177 -0.63 -9.36 -17.25
C LEU A 177 -0.28 -10.40 -18.31
N ASN A 178 -0.14 -11.66 -17.89
CA ASN A 178 -0.05 -12.80 -18.77
C ASN A 178 -1.44 -13.23 -19.28
N GLU A 179 -1.50 -14.23 -20.15
CA GLU A 179 -2.74 -14.75 -20.74
C GLU A 179 -3.74 -15.30 -19.69
N LYS A 180 -3.26 -15.66 -18.48
CA LYS A 180 -4.10 -16.15 -17.38
C LYS A 180 -4.63 -15.02 -16.48
N GLY A 181 -4.27 -13.76 -16.76
CA GLY A 181 -4.67 -12.61 -15.96
C GLY A 181 -3.82 -12.36 -14.71
N PHE A 182 -2.70 -13.06 -14.53
CA PHE A 182 -1.74 -12.80 -13.47
C PHE A 182 -0.67 -11.81 -13.89
N VAL A 183 -0.07 -11.14 -12.91
CA VAL A 183 1.03 -10.19 -13.15
C VAL A 183 2.23 -10.92 -13.76
N GLU A 184 2.69 -10.44 -14.91
CA GLU A 184 3.88 -10.91 -15.61
C GLU A 184 5.08 -10.00 -15.36
N GLN A 185 4.84 -8.69 -15.32
CA GLN A 185 5.88 -7.68 -15.17
C GLN A 185 5.32 -6.39 -14.58
N VAL A 186 6.15 -5.68 -13.83
CA VAL A 186 5.89 -4.31 -13.39
C VAL A 186 7.03 -3.40 -13.85
N LYS A 187 6.69 -2.23 -14.38
CA LYS A 187 7.68 -1.24 -14.86
C LYS A 187 7.42 0.13 -14.27
N GLU A 188 8.46 0.75 -13.75
CA GLU A 188 8.43 2.11 -13.22
C GLU A 188 8.71 3.13 -14.32
N LYS A 189 7.76 4.04 -14.58
CA LYS A 189 7.86 5.12 -15.57
C LYS A 189 8.16 4.60 -16.99
N GLU A 190 7.53 3.50 -17.35
CA GLU A 190 7.59 2.89 -18.67
C GLU A 190 6.25 2.22 -18.96
N LYS A 191 5.51 2.71 -19.94
CA LYS A 191 4.20 2.17 -20.30
C LYS A 191 4.34 0.83 -21.03
N ILE A 192 3.98 -0.26 -20.35
CA ILE A 192 3.99 -1.64 -20.88
C ILE A 192 2.59 -2.26 -20.99
N SER A 193 1.57 -1.54 -20.56
CA SER A 193 0.15 -1.93 -20.59
C SER A 193 -0.73 -0.70 -20.37
N ASP A 194 -2.03 -0.89 -20.23
CA ASP A 194 -2.98 0.16 -19.84
C ASP A 194 -3.26 0.20 -18.33
N TYR A 195 -2.67 -0.69 -17.54
CA TYR A 195 -2.87 -0.77 -16.10
C TYR A 195 -1.75 -0.04 -15.34
N ALA A 196 -2.04 1.15 -14.84
CA ALA A 196 -1.15 1.92 -13.98
C ALA A 196 -1.44 1.63 -12.51
N SER A 197 -0.40 1.66 -11.65
CA SER A 197 -0.54 1.43 -10.21
C SER A 197 -1.24 2.61 -9.51
N THR A 198 -2.17 2.31 -8.61
CA THR A 198 -2.77 3.29 -7.67
C THR A 198 -1.86 3.64 -6.50
N GLY A 199 -0.69 3.00 -6.38
CA GLY A 199 0.18 3.11 -5.21
C GLY A 199 -0.22 2.18 -4.06
N LEU A 200 -1.15 1.24 -4.30
CA LEU A 200 -1.52 0.19 -3.36
C LEU A 200 -0.80 -1.11 -3.70
N TYR A 201 -0.13 -1.69 -2.71
CA TYR A 201 0.64 -2.91 -2.82
C TYR A 201 0.30 -3.87 -1.68
N VAL A 202 -0.07 -5.10 -2.00
CA VAL A 202 -0.45 -6.12 -1.00
C VAL A 202 0.44 -7.34 -1.13
N PHE A 203 0.96 -7.82 -0.01
CA PHE A 203 1.72 -9.06 0.09
C PHE A 203 1.06 -9.97 1.12
N THR A 204 0.85 -11.24 0.76
CA THR A 204 0.22 -12.23 1.64
C THR A 204 1.10 -12.58 2.84
N LYS A 205 2.43 -12.49 2.68
CA LYS A 205 3.41 -12.70 3.75
C LYS A 205 4.40 -11.52 3.80
N ALA A 206 4.45 -10.85 4.93
CA ALA A 206 5.38 -9.73 5.17
C ALA A 206 6.85 -10.15 5.00
N GLU A 207 7.18 -11.40 5.33
CA GLU A 207 8.52 -11.94 5.18
C GLU A 207 9.05 -11.79 3.75
N GLN A 208 8.22 -12.06 2.75
CA GLN A 208 8.61 -11.96 1.34
C GLN A 208 9.06 -10.52 1.01
N PHE A 209 8.24 -9.54 1.38
CA PHE A 209 8.58 -8.13 1.18
C PHE A 209 9.84 -7.72 1.92
N PHE A 210 9.93 -8.00 3.22
CA PHE A 210 11.05 -7.54 4.05
C PHE A 210 12.38 -8.18 3.64
N LYS A 211 12.38 -9.47 3.29
CA LYS A 211 13.57 -10.19 2.81
C LYS A 211 14.08 -9.58 1.50
N VAL A 212 13.21 -9.46 0.51
CA VAL A 212 13.56 -8.93 -0.81
C VAL A 212 13.92 -7.45 -0.74
N GLY A 213 13.22 -6.67 0.08
CA GLY A 213 13.54 -5.25 0.30
C GLY A 213 14.92 -5.04 0.92
N GLN A 214 15.32 -5.86 1.90
CA GLN A 214 16.66 -5.82 2.47
C GLN A 214 17.74 -6.21 1.44
N GLU A 215 17.46 -7.23 0.61
CA GLU A 215 18.36 -7.63 -0.48
C GLU A 215 18.51 -6.52 -1.53
N MET A 216 17.40 -5.86 -1.89
CA MET A 216 17.41 -4.72 -2.83
C MET A 216 18.33 -3.60 -2.33
N ILE A 217 18.23 -3.22 -1.06
CA ILE A 217 19.07 -2.15 -0.48
C ILE A 217 20.53 -2.59 -0.38
N LYS A 218 20.79 -3.81 0.11
CA LYS A 218 22.16 -4.36 0.21
C LYS A 218 22.88 -4.36 -1.14
N ASN A 219 22.16 -4.64 -2.22
CA ASN A 219 22.71 -4.70 -3.57
C ASN A 219 22.58 -3.38 -4.34
N GLU A 220 22.15 -2.29 -3.67
CA GLU A 220 21.97 -0.95 -4.25
C GLU A 220 21.13 -0.93 -5.54
N LYS A 221 20.13 -1.82 -5.64
CA LYS A 221 19.26 -1.96 -6.81
C LYS A 221 18.21 -0.84 -6.87
N LYS A 222 18.64 0.35 -7.24
CA LYS A 222 17.78 1.52 -7.44
C LYS A 222 17.32 1.62 -8.90
N ILE A 223 16.08 2.08 -9.09
CA ILE A 223 15.57 2.53 -10.38
C ILE A 223 15.39 4.05 -10.28
N LYS A 224 15.95 4.81 -11.23
CA LYS A 224 15.90 6.28 -11.23
C LYS A 224 16.25 6.88 -9.85
N ASN A 225 17.27 6.32 -9.19
CA ASN A 225 17.79 6.71 -7.86
C ASN A 225 16.88 6.42 -6.66
N GLU A 226 15.81 5.63 -6.82
CA GLU A 226 14.90 5.30 -5.73
C GLU A 226 14.66 3.78 -5.60
N TYR A 227 14.27 3.34 -4.39
CA TYR A 227 13.85 1.97 -4.10
C TYR A 227 12.32 1.88 -4.15
N TYR A 228 11.78 1.51 -5.32
CA TYR A 228 10.34 1.38 -5.55
C TYR A 228 9.78 0.04 -5.09
N VAL A 229 8.57 0.05 -4.51
CA VAL A 229 7.86 -1.19 -4.12
C VAL A 229 7.49 -2.02 -5.35
N SER A 230 7.21 -1.39 -6.49
CA SER A 230 6.93 -2.05 -7.76
C SER A 230 8.01 -3.07 -8.17
N GLU A 231 9.28 -2.80 -7.87
CA GLU A 231 10.39 -3.71 -8.21
C GLU A 231 10.45 -4.95 -7.31
N ILE A 232 9.91 -4.90 -6.10
CA ILE A 232 9.79 -6.08 -5.23
C ILE A 232 8.96 -7.17 -5.93
N TYR A 233 7.89 -6.80 -6.65
CA TYR A 233 7.09 -7.75 -7.42
C TYR A 233 7.92 -8.45 -8.49
N ASN A 234 8.71 -7.72 -9.27
CA ASN A 234 9.59 -8.30 -10.29
C ASN A 234 10.62 -9.28 -9.68
N MET A 235 11.15 -8.96 -8.50
CA MET A 235 12.09 -9.84 -7.82
C MET A 235 11.40 -11.12 -7.34
N LEU A 236 10.19 -11.04 -6.82
CA LEU A 236 9.40 -12.19 -6.36
C LEU A 236 8.85 -13.04 -7.51
N LEU A 237 8.46 -12.42 -8.64
CA LEU A 237 8.05 -13.13 -9.86
C LEU A 237 9.16 -14.09 -10.37
N LYS A 238 10.44 -13.72 -10.23
CA LYS A 238 11.58 -14.61 -10.55
C LYS A 238 11.64 -15.86 -9.67
N SER A 239 10.96 -15.84 -8.51
CA SER A 239 10.84 -16.97 -7.58
C SER A 239 9.47 -17.64 -7.70
N ASN A 240 8.79 -17.49 -8.83
CA ASN A 240 7.47 -18.06 -9.15
C ASN A 240 6.33 -17.59 -8.23
N ALA A 241 6.43 -16.42 -7.61
CA ALA A 241 5.31 -15.83 -6.88
C ALA A 241 4.18 -15.45 -7.85
N ILE A 242 2.94 -15.55 -7.38
CA ILE A 242 1.73 -15.29 -8.17
C ILE A 242 1.05 -14.03 -7.64
N PHE A 243 0.87 -13.04 -8.52
CA PHE A 243 0.24 -11.78 -8.17
C PHE A 243 -0.95 -11.48 -9.09
N GLU A 244 -1.99 -10.88 -8.50
CA GLU A 244 -3.16 -10.35 -9.20
C GLU A 244 -3.14 -8.83 -9.23
N ILE A 245 -4.05 -8.23 -9.99
CA ILE A 245 -4.37 -6.82 -9.87
C ILE A 245 -5.78 -6.64 -9.33
N ASP A 246 -6.00 -5.50 -8.68
CA ASP A 246 -7.32 -4.98 -8.38
C ASP A 246 -7.53 -3.69 -9.19
N ILE A 247 -8.58 -3.62 -9.98
CA ILE A 247 -8.86 -2.47 -10.84
C ILE A 247 -9.84 -1.56 -10.11
N ALA A 248 -9.38 -0.37 -9.77
CA ALA A 248 -10.20 0.68 -9.18
C ALA A 248 -11.24 1.18 -10.19
N GLU A 249 -12.46 1.39 -9.72
CA GLU A 249 -13.54 2.02 -10.48
C GLU A 249 -13.32 3.53 -10.65
N GLU A 250 -12.71 4.16 -9.63
CA GLU A 250 -12.35 5.58 -9.64
C GLU A 250 -10.92 5.76 -9.11
N PHE A 251 -10.20 6.72 -9.68
CA PHE A 251 -8.86 7.10 -9.25
C PHE A 251 -8.66 8.61 -9.34
N ILE A 252 -8.13 9.21 -8.27
CA ILE A 252 -7.82 10.64 -8.18
C ILE A 252 -6.40 10.79 -7.66
N PRO A 253 -5.47 11.32 -8.46
CA PRO A 253 -4.16 11.72 -7.96
C PRO A 253 -4.31 12.93 -7.03
N LEU A 254 -3.69 12.90 -5.87
CA LEU A 254 -3.74 13.97 -4.88
C LEU A 254 -2.46 14.83 -4.88
N GLY A 255 -1.65 14.75 -5.94
CA GLY A 255 -0.47 15.59 -6.07
C GLY A 255 0.59 15.15 -7.03
#